data_9e269202d6b443912398cbdbe90a1b44
#
_entry.id   9e269202d6b443912398cbdbe90a1b44
#
_cell.length_a   1.000
_cell.length_b   1.000
_cell.length_c   1.000
_cell.angle_alpha   90.00
_cell.angle_beta   90.00
_cell.angle_gamma   90.00
#
_symmetry.space_group_name_H-M   'P 1'
#
loop_
_entity.id
_entity.type
_entity.pdbx_description
1 polymer ?
#
loop_
_entity_poly.entity_id
_entity_poly.type
_entity_poly.pdbx_seq_one_letter_code
_entity_poly.pdbx_strand_id
1 'polypeptide(L)'
;MLPHAGLKMKAASLEQKNHGGDRMKRMFWLLVVAVMFSLLGLACPPIYAQEKVITLNLSNFFPPENRISVVMDQWCKEVEKRTNGRVKVTQFPGGTLTPPAQTYVGVTKGVADLGLSFFSYTIGRFPLTEVLDLPLGYKSGYIGAKLANEYYKKFRPKELDEVKVLFLTTSPPHMLFAKRPVKNLEDLQGLKIRSTGTSSKVVQALGGAPVAMPMSDAYDALSKGVVQGIIGPYEPMKGFKLAEVVSDSTEYGTAYLNANYIVMNKKKWDALPADIQKIIEQVDEEWIEKMGKLWDELDKEGKEVFIQKGGKAIVLSKEENARWAERLRPILDDYVKDMKSKGLPGDEALKFCVNYLKTYQK
;
A
#
# COMPACT_ATOMS: atom_id res chain seq x y z
N MET A 1 77.63 87.33 -31.92
CA MET A 1 76.36 87.99 -31.62
C MET A 1 75.37 87.50 -32.69
N LEU A 2 74.25 87.09 -32.28
CA LEU A 2 73.16 86.65 -33.12
C LEU A 2 73.18 85.19 -33.66
N PRO A 3 72.03 84.67 -33.95
CA PRO A 3 70.96 84.22 -33.10
C PRO A 3 70.41 82.85 -33.54
N HIS A 4 69.79 82.18 -32.67
CA HIS A 4 69.05 80.94 -32.94
C HIS A 4 67.56 81.25 -33.21
N ALA A 5 67.11 81.00 -34.39
CA ALA A 5 65.66 80.86 -34.73
C ALA A 5 65.53 79.92 -35.90
N GLY A 6 65.08 78.70 -35.66
CA GLY A 6 64.89 77.77 -36.74
C GLY A 6 64.64 76.31 -36.43
N LEU A 7 64.30 76.00 -35.18
CA LEU A 7 64.15 74.53 -34.85
C LEU A 7 62.87 74.20 -34.12
N LYS A 8 61.77 74.95 -34.22
CA LYS A 8 60.51 74.67 -33.53
C LYS A 8 59.31 74.32 -34.41
N MET A 9 59.48 74.20 -35.73
CA MET A 9 58.32 73.92 -36.60
C MET A 9 58.23 72.50 -37.24
N LYS A 10 59.14 71.58 -36.88
CA LYS A 10 59.12 70.22 -37.44
C LYS A 10 58.65 69.11 -36.42
N ALA A 11 58.47 69.47 -35.15
CA ALA A 11 58.01 68.47 -34.12
C ALA A 11 56.49 68.36 -33.99
N ALA A 12 55.72 69.39 -34.44
CA ALA A 12 54.25 69.39 -34.27
C ALA A 12 53.47 68.63 -35.36
N SER A 13 54.12 68.20 -36.47
CA SER A 13 53.42 67.50 -37.56
C SER A 13 53.52 65.95 -37.51
N LEU A 14 54.34 65.42 -36.58
CA LEU A 14 54.51 63.96 -36.42
C LEU A 14 53.66 63.32 -35.30
N GLU A 15 53.17 64.11 -34.32
CA GLU A 15 52.31 63.61 -33.26
C GLU A 15 50.83 63.45 -33.65
N GLN A 16 50.37 64.09 -34.72
CA GLN A 16 48.95 64.07 -35.12
C GLN A 16 48.55 62.87 -35.98
N LYS A 17 49.48 61.96 -36.38
CA LYS A 17 49.21 60.81 -37.25
C LYS A 17 49.03 59.50 -36.58
N ASN A 18 49.32 59.41 -35.24
CA ASN A 18 49.27 58.09 -34.51
C ASN A 18 48.04 57.87 -33.65
N HIS A 19 47.19 58.87 -33.42
CA HIS A 19 45.99 58.72 -32.55
C HIS A 19 44.77 58.09 -33.27
N GLY A 20 44.70 58.05 -34.56
CA GLY A 20 43.61 57.44 -35.32
C GLY A 20 43.72 55.94 -35.40
N GLY A 21 44.94 55.38 -35.50
CA GLY A 21 45.17 53.95 -35.58
C GLY A 21 44.93 53.17 -34.23
N ASP A 22 45.23 53.82 -33.13
CA ASP A 22 45.04 53.24 -31.83
C ASP A 22 43.56 53.19 -31.34
N ARG A 23 42.78 54.21 -31.72
CA ARG A 23 41.35 54.25 -31.48
C ARG A 23 40.61 53.16 -32.25
N MET A 24 40.98 52.95 -33.51
CA MET A 24 40.40 51.96 -34.39
C MET A 24 40.73 50.50 -33.89
N LYS A 25 42.00 50.31 -33.48
CA LYS A 25 42.41 49.02 -32.86
C LYS A 25 41.68 48.73 -31.53
N ARG A 26 41.56 49.73 -30.65
CA ARG A 26 40.80 49.59 -29.40
C ARG A 26 39.31 49.32 -29.63
N MET A 27 38.70 49.96 -30.60
CA MET A 27 37.30 49.73 -30.98
C MET A 27 37.10 48.37 -31.60
N PHE A 28 38.04 47.86 -32.40
CA PHE A 28 38.04 46.50 -32.95
C PHE A 28 38.18 45.46 -31.85
N TRP A 29 39.11 45.66 -30.90
CA TRP A 29 39.25 44.75 -29.74
C TRP A 29 38.04 44.76 -28.82
N LEU A 30 37.38 45.90 -28.60
CA LEU A 30 36.13 45.98 -27.84
C LEU A 30 34.97 45.25 -28.54
N LEU A 31 34.88 45.33 -29.87
CA LEU A 31 33.90 44.56 -30.66
C LEU A 31 34.19 43.08 -30.62
N VAL A 32 35.44 42.64 -30.72
CA VAL A 32 35.81 41.21 -30.60
C VAL A 32 35.50 40.65 -29.21
N VAL A 33 35.79 41.41 -28.15
CA VAL A 33 35.45 41.04 -26.78
C VAL A 33 33.95 40.95 -26.55
N ALA A 34 33.17 41.91 -27.10
CA ALA A 34 31.71 41.92 -27.01
C ALA A 34 31.09 40.75 -27.79
N VAL A 35 31.62 40.39 -28.95
CA VAL A 35 31.18 39.20 -29.73
C VAL A 35 31.57 37.88 -29.00
N MET A 36 32.77 37.81 -28.39
CA MET A 36 33.15 36.65 -27.58
C MET A 36 32.26 36.50 -26.35
N PHE A 37 31.91 37.59 -25.66
CA PHE A 37 30.98 37.55 -24.54
C PHE A 37 29.55 37.14 -24.93
N SER A 38 29.07 37.57 -26.09
CA SER A 38 27.76 37.18 -26.62
C SER A 38 27.74 35.71 -27.09
N LEU A 39 28.84 35.18 -27.59
CA LEU A 39 28.98 33.76 -27.96
C LEU A 39 29.13 32.84 -26.73
N LEU A 40 29.77 33.30 -25.64
CA LEU A 40 29.83 32.57 -24.37
C LEU A 40 28.47 32.54 -23.64
N GLY A 41 27.65 33.59 -23.79
CA GLY A 41 26.29 33.63 -23.22
C GLY A 41 25.31 32.65 -23.90
N LEU A 42 25.55 32.28 -25.16
CA LEU A 42 24.74 31.32 -25.92
C LEU A 42 25.13 29.86 -25.67
N ALA A 43 26.29 29.60 -25.05
CA ALA A 43 26.80 28.24 -24.76
C ALA A 43 26.53 27.76 -23.33
N CYS A 44 25.84 28.53 -22.48
CA CYS A 44 25.36 27.99 -21.20
C CYS A 44 24.19 27.06 -21.46
N PRO A 45 24.36 25.73 -21.29
CA PRO A 45 23.20 24.84 -21.28
C PRO A 45 22.25 25.35 -20.18
N PRO A 46 20.93 25.30 -20.39
CA PRO A 46 19.99 25.64 -19.33
C PRO A 46 20.37 24.80 -18.09
N ILE A 47 20.70 25.47 -17.01
CA ILE A 47 20.84 24.81 -15.70
C ILE A 47 19.42 24.30 -15.39
N TYR A 48 19.13 23.04 -15.79
CA TYR A 48 17.98 22.33 -15.27
C TYR A 48 18.21 22.29 -13.76
N ALA A 49 17.48 23.11 -13.03
CA ALA A 49 17.42 22.98 -11.58
C ALA A 49 17.05 21.51 -11.32
N GLN A 50 17.98 20.77 -10.73
CA GLN A 50 17.76 19.36 -10.41
C GLN A 50 16.53 19.31 -9.52
N GLU A 51 15.39 18.86 -10.07
CA GLU A 51 14.16 18.77 -9.29
C GLU A 51 14.45 17.97 -8.02
N LYS A 52 14.13 18.54 -6.87
CA LYS A 52 14.39 17.91 -5.58
C LYS A 52 13.65 16.58 -5.54
N VAL A 53 14.39 15.48 -5.41
CA VAL A 53 13.82 14.14 -5.28
C VAL A 53 12.88 14.10 -4.07
N ILE A 54 11.65 13.70 -4.30
CA ILE A 54 10.64 13.49 -3.27
C ILE A 54 10.88 12.11 -2.64
N THR A 55 11.28 12.09 -1.37
CA THR A 55 11.49 10.84 -0.65
C THR A 55 10.29 10.52 0.23
N LEU A 56 9.81 9.28 0.17
CA LEU A 56 8.64 8.79 0.88
C LEU A 56 8.97 7.48 1.61
N ASN A 57 8.42 7.29 2.80
CA ASN A 57 8.60 6.10 3.63
C ASN A 57 7.31 5.28 3.67
N LEU A 58 7.39 4.00 3.29
CA LEU A 58 6.28 3.05 3.33
C LEU A 58 6.42 2.11 4.53
N SER A 59 5.49 2.19 5.48
CA SER A 59 5.37 1.21 6.56
C SER A 59 4.64 -0.04 6.07
N ASN A 60 5.26 -1.20 6.27
CA ASN A 60 4.71 -2.51 5.91
C ASN A 60 4.99 -3.52 7.05
N PHE A 61 3.96 -4.24 7.50
CA PHE A 61 4.13 -5.18 8.62
C PHE A 61 4.55 -6.60 8.20
N PHE A 62 4.44 -6.95 6.91
CA PHE A 62 4.89 -8.25 6.42
C PHE A 62 6.40 -8.38 6.54
N PRO A 63 6.93 -9.58 6.88
CA PRO A 63 8.37 -9.84 6.90
C PRO A 63 9.06 -9.47 5.56
N PRO A 64 10.35 -9.09 5.58
CA PRO A 64 11.05 -8.68 4.35
C PRO A 64 11.07 -9.77 3.27
N GLU A 65 11.17 -11.04 3.66
CA GLU A 65 11.17 -12.20 2.77
C GLU A 65 9.78 -12.61 2.27
N ASN A 66 8.71 -12.09 2.88
CA ASN A 66 7.35 -12.36 2.40
C ASN A 66 7.13 -11.75 1.02
N ARG A 67 6.56 -12.51 0.09
CA ARG A 67 6.34 -12.06 -1.29
C ARG A 67 5.46 -10.81 -1.40
N ILE A 68 4.60 -10.53 -0.42
CA ILE A 68 3.87 -9.25 -0.35
C ILE A 68 4.86 -8.09 -0.23
N SER A 69 5.86 -8.20 0.66
CA SER A 69 6.92 -7.19 0.79
C SER A 69 7.76 -7.06 -0.48
N VAL A 70 8.08 -8.19 -1.11
CA VAL A 70 8.84 -8.20 -2.38
C VAL A 70 8.07 -7.48 -3.50
N VAL A 71 6.76 -7.73 -3.63
CA VAL A 71 5.94 -7.09 -4.68
C VAL A 71 5.66 -5.62 -4.36
N MET A 72 5.58 -5.25 -3.07
CA MET A 72 5.51 -3.84 -2.68
C MET A 72 6.84 -3.10 -2.95
N ASP A 73 7.98 -3.75 -2.81
CA ASP A 73 9.27 -3.17 -3.22
C ASP A 73 9.33 -2.96 -4.75
N GLN A 74 8.75 -3.88 -5.53
CA GLN A 74 8.58 -3.69 -6.98
C GLN A 74 7.68 -2.50 -7.31
N TRP A 75 6.61 -2.26 -6.53
CA TRP A 75 5.77 -1.07 -6.66
C TRP A 75 6.59 0.20 -6.43
N CYS A 76 7.38 0.24 -5.35
CA CYS A 76 8.26 1.37 -5.04
C CYS A 76 9.23 1.67 -6.20
N LYS A 77 9.87 0.63 -6.75
CA LYS A 77 10.80 0.74 -7.88
C LYS A 77 10.11 1.17 -9.18
N GLU A 78 8.89 0.70 -9.43
CA GLU A 78 8.15 1.09 -10.63
C GLU A 78 7.70 2.55 -10.56
N VAL A 79 7.29 3.05 -9.39
CA VAL A 79 7.01 4.47 -9.16
C VAL A 79 8.28 5.30 -9.39
N GLU A 80 9.43 4.91 -8.83
CA GLU A 80 10.71 5.59 -9.04
C GLU A 80 11.07 5.64 -10.53
N LYS A 81 10.95 4.53 -11.22
CA LYS A 81 11.25 4.40 -12.65
C LYS A 81 10.34 5.29 -13.51
N ARG A 82 8.99 5.20 -13.32
CA ARG A 82 8.04 5.98 -14.16
C ARG A 82 8.08 7.48 -13.87
N THR A 83 8.52 7.86 -12.68
CA THR A 83 8.73 9.28 -12.33
C THR A 83 10.12 9.77 -12.72
N ASN A 84 10.93 9.00 -13.46
CA ASN A 84 12.31 9.30 -13.81
C ASN A 84 13.18 9.70 -12.61
N GLY A 85 12.99 9.00 -11.46
CA GLY A 85 13.72 9.23 -10.21
C GLY A 85 13.25 10.46 -9.41
N ARG A 86 12.20 11.16 -9.83
CA ARG A 86 11.65 12.30 -9.07
C ARG A 86 10.97 11.89 -7.76
N VAL A 87 10.48 10.65 -7.67
CA VAL A 87 9.94 10.07 -6.43
C VAL A 87 10.72 8.83 -6.07
N LYS A 88 11.18 8.76 -4.83
CA LYS A 88 11.82 7.56 -4.27
C LYS A 88 11.05 7.09 -3.04
N VAL A 89 10.56 5.86 -3.07
CA VAL A 89 9.85 5.25 -1.94
C VAL A 89 10.74 4.20 -1.29
N THR A 90 10.98 4.34 0.01
CA THR A 90 11.72 3.37 0.82
C THR A 90 10.73 2.58 1.66
N GLN A 91 10.70 1.26 1.48
CA GLN A 91 9.86 0.36 2.25
C GLN A 91 10.56 -0.03 3.57
N PHE A 92 9.78 -0.06 4.66
CA PHE A 92 10.15 -0.52 5.99
C PHE A 92 9.30 -1.76 6.35
N PRO A 93 9.76 -2.97 6.02
CA PRO A 93 9.02 -4.19 6.28
C PRO A 93 9.12 -4.64 7.75
N GLY A 94 8.33 -5.66 8.12
CA GLY A 94 8.35 -6.26 9.46
C GLY A 94 7.77 -5.38 10.56
N GLY A 95 6.99 -4.34 10.23
CA GLY A 95 6.42 -3.43 11.24
C GLY A 95 7.45 -2.51 11.92
N THR A 96 8.63 -2.33 11.30
CA THR A 96 9.75 -1.60 11.89
C THR A 96 9.52 -0.10 11.99
N LEU A 97 8.65 0.48 11.15
CA LEU A 97 8.30 1.90 11.19
C LEU A 97 7.05 2.16 12.03
N THR A 98 6.01 1.36 11.85
CA THR A 98 4.79 1.39 12.68
C THR A 98 4.27 -0.03 12.93
N PRO A 99 3.81 -0.35 14.16
CA PRO A 99 3.11 -1.60 14.40
C PRO A 99 1.86 -1.73 13.53
N PRO A 100 1.43 -2.95 13.15
CA PRO A 100 0.31 -3.17 12.21
C PRO A 100 -0.98 -2.44 12.58
N ALA A 101 -1.37 -2.45 13.85
CA ALA A 101 -2.58 -1.78 14.34
C ALA A 101 -2.47 -0.25 14.39
N GLN A 102 -1.27 0.30 14.31
CA GLN A 102 -1.00 1.74 14.36
C GLN A 102 -0.65 2.34 13.00
N THR A 103 -0.53 1.52 11.95
CA THR A 103 -0.08 1.97 10.62
C THR A 103 -0.98 3.07 10.07
N TYR A 104 -2.30 2.93 10.11
CA TYR A 104 -3.21 3.96 9.61
C TYR A 104 -3.03 5.30 10.33
N VAL A 105 -3.02 5.27 11.67
CA VAL A 105 -2.80 6.47 12.49
C VAL A 105 -1.40 7.05 12.27
N GLY A 106 -0.40 6.19 12.09
CA GLY A 106 0.98 6.60 11.75
C GLY A 106 1.03 7.37 10.44
N VAL A 107 0.28 6.92 9.43
CA VAL A 107 0.16 7.63 8.14
C VAL A 107 -0.58 8.96 8.30
N THR A 108 -1.72 9.01 8.99
CA THR A 108 -2.46 10.29 9.18
C THR A 108 -1.63 11.33 9.93
N LYS A 109 -0.80 10.89 10.88
CA LYS A 109 0.10 11.75 11.67
C LYS A 109 1.45 12.04 11.01
N GLY A 110 1.76 11.40 9.86
CA GLY A 110 3.02 11.61 9.13
C GLY A 110 4.24 10.93 9.75
N VAL A 111 4.05 9.91 10.60
CA VAL A 111 5.13 9.00 11.05
C VAL A 111 5.61 8.14 9.88
N ALA A 112 4.67 7.70 9.04
CA ALA A 112 4.94 7.09 7.74
C ALA A 112 4.26 7.93 6.65
N ASP A 113 4.85 8.02 5.47
CA ASP A 113 4.22 8.69 4.33
C ASP A 113 3.20 7.79 3.65
N LEU A 114 3.50 6.49 3.59
CA LEU A 114 2.61 5.44 3.09
C LEU A 114 2.47 4.32 4.12
N GLY A 115 1.38 3.57 4.04
CA GLY A 115 1.15 2.43 4.92
C GLY A 115 0.38 1.32 4.25
N LEU A 116 0.82 0.07 4.53
CA LEU A 116 0.15 -1.15 4.18
C LEU A 116 -0.23 -1.89 5.46
N SER A 117 -1.54 -2.12 5.66
CA SER A 117 -2.06 -2.93 6.76
C SER A 117 -3.50 -3.37 6.49
N PHE A 118 -4.11 -4.08 7.44
CA PHE A 118 -5.51 -4.49 7.37
C PHE A 118 -6.42 -3.51 8.09
N PHE A 119 -7.61 -3.24 7.54
CA PHE A 119 -8.63 -2.45 8.24
C PHE A 119 -9.01 -3.09 9.57
N SER A 120 -9.11 -4.41 9.60
CA SER A 120 -9.48 -5.21 10.78
C SER A 120 -8.51 -5.10 11.96
N TYR A 121 -7.29 -4.57 11.78
CA TYR A 121 -6.35 -4.35 12.88
C TYR A 121 -6.67 -3.10 13.71
N THR A 122 -7.45 -2.16 13.17
CA THR A 122 -7.90 -0.96 13.90
C THR A 122 -9.41 -1.04 14.15
N ILE A 123 -9.79 -1.90 15.10
CA ILE A 123 -11.18 -2.25 15.39
C ILE A 123 -12.05 -1.00 15.63
N GLY A 124 -13.21 -0.94 14.96
CA GLY A 124 -14.22 0.11 15.13
C GLY A 124 -13.94 1.41 14.39
N ARG A 125 -12.76 1.57 13.75
CA ARG A 125 -12.42 2.80 13.02
C ARG A 125 -13.08 2.88 11.64
N PHE A 126 -13.35 1.78 11.00
CA PHE A 126 -13.80 1.69 9.61
C PHE A 126 -15.16 0.99 9.50
N PRO A 127 -16.22 1.55 10.13
CA PRO A 127 -17.49 0.84 10.26
C PRO A 127 -18.13 0.51 8.91
N LEU A 128 -18.15 1.45 7.96
CA LEU A 128 -18.76 1.19 6.65
C LEU A 128 -17.93 0.25 5.79
N THR A 129 -16.59 0.34 5.86
CA THR A 129 -15.66 -0.52 5.12
C THR A 129 -15.65 -1.96 5.66
N GLU A 130 -16.09 -2.19 6.91
CA GLU A 130 -16.22 -3.53 7.50
C GLU A 130 -17.10 -4.46 6.66
N VAL A 131 -17.95 -3.95 5.79
CA VAL A 131 -18.75 -4.75 4.84
C VAL A 131 -17.91 -5.71 3.99
N LEU A 132 -16.69 -5.30 3.65
CA LEU A 132 -15.76 -6.12 2.86
C LEU A 132 -15.28 -7.35 3.61
N ASP A 133 -15.24 -7.31 4.94
CA ASP A 133 -14.78 -8.39 5.81
C ASP A 133 -15.93 -9.31 6.27
N LEU A 134 -17.18 -9.09 5.81
CA LEU A 134 -18.30 -9.90 6.20
C LEU A 134 -18.24 -11.32 5.56
N PRO A 135 -18.85 -12.34 6.21
CA PRO A 135 -18.86 -13.72 5.68
C PRO A 135 -19.82 -13.88 4.50
N LEU A 136 -19.43 -13.36 3.33
CA LEU A 136 -20.22 -13.31 2.10
C LEU A 136 -19.99 -14.53 1.18
N GLY A 137 -19.14 -15.48 1.59
CA GLY A 137 -18.81 -16.65 0.80
C GLY A 137 -17.83 -16.34 -0.34
N TYR A 138 -16.80 -15.58 -0.07
CA TYR A 138 -15.72 -15.29 -1.01
C TYR A 138 -15.01 -16.58 -1.48
N LYS A 139 -14.61 -16.63 -2.75
CA LYS A 139 -13.86 -17.75 -3.35
C LYS A 139 -12.42 -17.41 -3.70
N SER A 140 -12.05 -16.13 -3.81
CA SER A 140 -10.67 -15.72 -4.12
C SER A 140 -10.35 -14.32 -3.60
N GLY A 141 -9.09 -14.07 -3.29
CA GLY A 141 -8.57 -12.76 -2.96
C GLY A 141 -8.60 -11.80 -4.16
N TYR A 142 -8.39 -12.32 -5.38
CA TYR A 142 -8.45 -11.50 -6.59
C TYR A 142 -9.81 -10.85 -6.81
N ILE A 143 -10.90 -11.62 -6.67
CA ILE A 143 -12.27 -11.08 -6.78
C ILE A 143 -12.56 -10.10 -5.63
N GLY A 144 -12.09 -10.43 -4.41
CA GLY A 144 -12.20 -9.55 -3.25
C GLY A 144 -11.49 -8.21 -3.46
N ALA A 145 -10.28 -8.21 -4.01
CA ALA A 145 -9.52 -6.99 -4.32
C ALA A 145 -10.26 -6.11 -5.34
N LYS A 146 -10.79 -6.69 -6.41
CA LYS A 146 -11.61 -5.96 -7.39
C LYS A 146 -12.85 -5.36 -6.74
N LEU A 147 -13.59 -6.16 -5.97
CA LEU A 147 -14.75 -5.68 -5.23
C LEU A 147 -14.38 -4.51 -4.30
N ALA A 148 -13.29 -4.61 -3.55
CA ALA A 148 -12.88 -3.58 -2.60
C ALA A 148 -12.61 -2.23 -3.28
N ASN A 149 -11.96 -2.22 -4.45
CA ASN A 149 -11.71 -0.99 -5.20
C ASN A 149 -12.98 -0.41 -5.82
N GLU A 150 -13.87 -1.25 -6.40
CA GLU A 150 -15.16 -0.80 -6.91
C GLU A 150 -16.09 -0.28 -5.80
N TYR A 151 -16.07 -0.93 -4.63
CA TYR A 151 -16.72 -0.46 -3.42
C TYR A 151 -16.21 0.92 -3.02
N TYR A 152 -14.88 1.11 -2.94
CA TYR A 152 -14.28 2.40 -2.59
C TYR A 152 -14.63 3.49 -3.61
N LYS A 153 -14.58 3.19 -4.90
CA LYS A 153 -14.99 4.13 -5.97
C LYS A 153 -16.44 4.59 -5.80
N LYS A 154 -17.34 3.67 -5.44
CA LYS A 154 -18.79 3.95 -5.32
C LYS A 154 -19.15 4.68 -4.03
N PHE A 155 -18.69 4.20 -2.88
CA PHE A 155 -19.17 4.68 -1.58
C PHE A 155 -18.33 5.81 -0.99
N ARG A 156 -17.06 5.92 -1.35
CA ARG A 156 -16.14 6.94 -0.81
C ARG A 156 -16.31 7.12 0.71
N PRO A 157 -16.06 6.06 1.52
CA PRO A 157 -16.31 6.10 2.95
C PRO A 157 -15.57 7.24 3.63
N LYS A 158 -16.29 8.11 4.35
CA LYS A 158 -15.70 9.28 5.04
C LYS A 158 -14.62 8.91 6.05
N GLU A 159 -14.65 7.69 6.58
CA GLU A 159 -13.64 7.15 7.48
C GLU A 159 -12.24 7.05 6.85
N LEU A 160 -12.13 7.21 5.51
CA LEU A 160 -10.89 7.22 4.75
C LEU A 160 -10.47 8.62 4.26
N ASP A 161 -11.20 9.68 4.58
CA ASP A 161 -10.93 11.04 4.10
C ASP A 161 -9.61 11.64 4.61
N GLU A 162 -9.07 11.10 5.72
CA GLU A 162 -7.79 11.56 6.30
C GLU A 162 -6.55 11.10 5.52
N VAL A 163 -6.73 10.20 4.53
CA VAL A 163 -5.66 9.66 3.69
C VAL A 163 -6.03 9.71 2.22
N LYS A 164 -5.04 9.60 1.34
CA LYS A 164 -5.26 9.16 -0.04
C LYS A 164 -5.22 7.64 -0.05
N VAL A 165 -6.31 6.99 -0.39
CA VAL A 165 -6.31 5.57 -0.73
C VAL A 165 -5.65 5.43 -2.10
N LEU A 166 -4.54 4.72 -2.18
CA LEU A 166 -3.87 4.37 -3.42
C LEU A 166 -4.61 3.21 -4.07
N PHE A 167 -4.64 2.07 -3.41
CA PHE A 167 -5.48 0.95 -3.80
C PHE A 167 -5.81 0.06 -2.60
N LEU A 168 -6.82 -0.79 -2.78
CA LEU A 168 -7.21 -1.81 -1.83
C LEU A 168 -6.89 -3.18 -2.39
N THR A 169 -6.58 -4.11 -1.51
CA THR A 169 -6.44 -5.53 -1.84
C THR A 169 -7.10 -6.35 -0.74
N THR A 170 -7.18 -7.66 -0.90
CA THR A 170 -7.77 -8.52 0.12
C THR A 170 -6.94 -9.79 0.28
N SER A 171 -6.92 -10.33 1.49
CA SER A 171 -6.46 -11.71 1.70
C SER A 171 -7.37 -12.68 0.94
N PRO A 172 -6.93 -13.91 0.69
CA PRO A 172 -7.80 -15.00 0.27
C PRO A 172 -8.87 -15.35 1.31
N PRO A 173 -9.84 -16.21 0.99
CA PRO A 173 -10.85 -16.68 1.92
C PRO A 173 -10.25 -17.35 3.16
N HIS A 174 -10.79 -17.05 4.31
CA HIS A 174 -10.29 -17.52 5.58
C HIS A 174 -10.85 -18.88 5.96
N MET A 175 -9.98 -19.75 6.48
CA MET A 175 -10.26 -21.04 7.05
C MET A 175 -9.95 -21.02 8.56
N LEU A 176 -10.46 -22.00 9.30
CA LEU A 176 -10.07 -22.22 10.68
C LEU A 176 -8.86 -23.17 10.71
N PHE A 177 -7.80 -22.79 11.40
CA PHE A 177 -6.65 -23.66 11.68
C PHE A 177 -6.53 -23.88 13.17
N ALA A 178 -6.26 -25.13 13.58
CA ALA A 178 -6.14 -25.48 14.99
C ALA A 178 -5.06 -26.55 15.23
N LYS A 179 -4.69 -26.75 16.49
CA LYS A 179 -3.78 -27.81 16.95
C LYS A 179 -4.48 -29.17 17.09
N ARG A 180 -5.77 -29.25 16.81
CA ARG A 180 -6.59 -30.47 16.82
C ARG A 180 -7.68 -30.35 15.78
N PRO A 181 -8.23 -31.49 15.30
CA PRO A 181 -9.34 -31.48 14.37
C PRO A 181 -10.55 -30.70 14.91
N VAL A 182 -11.16 -29.86 14.06
CA VAL A 182 -12.46 -29.22 14.29
C VAL A 182 -13.37 -29.62 13.12
N LYS A 183 -14.30 -30.52 13.38
CA LYS A 183 -15.18 -31.13 12.38
C LYS A 183 -16.63 -30.62 12.46
N ASN A 184 -16.99 -30.01 13.57
CA ASN A 184 -18.33 -29.50 13.87
C ASN A 184 -18.24 -28.32 14.85
N LEU A 185 -19.39 -27.68 15.13
CA LEU A 185 -19.47 -26.53 16.07
C LEU A 185 -19.08 -26.92 17.49
N GLU A 186 -19.38 -28.14 17.89
CA GLU A 186 -19.09 -28.65 19.24
C GLU A 186 -17.59 -28.76 19.52
N ASP A 187 -16.80 -29.11 18.50
CA ASP A 187 -15.34 -29.14 18.58
C ASP A 187 -14.73 -27.77 18.81
N LEU A 188 -15.41 -26.68 18.35
CA LEU A 188 -14.95 -25.31 18.48
C LEU A 188 -15.27 -24.67 19.83
N GLN A 189 -16.19 -25.24 20.60
CA GLN A 189 -16.65 -24.65 21.85
C GLN A 189 -15.51 -24.31 22.80
N GLY A 190 -15.39 -23.02 23.16
CA GLY A 190 -14.40 -22.52 24.12
C GLY A 190 -12.95 -22.53 23.66
N LEU A 191 -12.64 -22.95 22.39
CA LEU A 191 -11.29 -22.84 21.87
C LEU A 191 -10.91 -21.37 21.71
N LYS A 192 -9.76 -20.99 22.27
CA LYS A 192 -9.19 -19.66 22.06
C LYS A 192 -8.61 -19.58 20.65
N ILE A 193 -9.25 -18.78 19.80
CA ILE A 193 -8.90 -18.63 18.38
C ILE A 193 -8.40 -17.21 18.14
N ARG A 194 -7.18 -17.10 17.61
CA ARG A 194 -6.67 -15.81 17.12
C ARG A 194 -7.58 -15.27 16.01
N SER A 195 -7.96 -14.02 16.15
CA SER A 195 -8.86 -13.33 15.21
C SER A 195 -8.58 -11.82 15.15
N THR A 196 -9.33 -11.08 14.35
CA THR A 196 -9.26 -9.61 14.25
C THR A 196 -10.58 -9.06 13.73
N GLY A 197 -10.99 -7.85 14.17
CA GLY A 197 -12.18 -7.17 13.64
C GLY A 197 -13.40 -8.09 13.52
N THR A 198 -14.00 -8.15 12.32
CA THR A 198 -15.15 -8.99 11.99
C THR A 198 -14.90 -10.47 12.28
N SER A 199 -13.67 -10.94 12.09
CA SER A 199 -13.37 -12.36 12.37
C SER A 199 -13.53 -12.75 13.83
N SER A 200 -13.45 -11.80 14.76
CA SER A 200 -13.79 -12.04 16.16
C SER A 200 -15.28 -12.35 16.34
N LYS A 201 -16.15 -11.66 15.60
CA LYS A 201 -17.60 -11.95 15.57
C LYS A 201 -17.87 -13.34 14.97
N VAL A 202 -17.13 -13.71 13.91
CA VAL A 202 -17.21 -15.06 13.29
C VAL A 202 -16.84 -16.13 14.31
N VAL A 203 -15.69 -16.02 14.97
CA VAL A 203 -15.25 -16.99 15.99
C VAL A 203 -16.27 -17.11 17.12
N GLN A 204 -16.78 -15.98 17.61
CA GLN A 204 -17.79 -15.97 18.70
C GLN A 204 -19.10 -16.61 18.25
N ALA A 205 -19.60 -16.31 17.06
CA ALA A 205 -20.84 -16.88 16.52
C ALA A 205 -20.76 -18.41 16.37
N LEU A 206 -19.57 -18.92 16.04
CA LEU A 206 -19.30 -20.36 15.94
C LEU A 206 -19.04 -21.05 17.29
N GLY A 207 -19.00 -20.29 18.41
CA GLY A 207 -18.83 -20.83 19.75
C GLY A 207 -17.39 -20.84 20.27
N GLY A 208 -16.44 -20.35 19.52
CA GLY A 208 -15.05 -20.16 19.97
C GLY A 208 -14.86 -18.90 20.81
N ALA A 209 -13.72 -18.80 21.49
CA ALA A 209 -13.30 -17.64 22.27
C ALA A 209 -12.30 -16.80 21.42
N PRO A 210 -12.69 -15.63 20.88
CA PRO A 210 -11.80 -14.83 20.06
C PRO A 210 -10.70 -14.14 20.89
N VAL A 211 -9.47 -14.16 20.39
CA VAL A 211 -8.33 -13.44 20.96
C VAL A 211 -7.76 -12.55 19.85
N ALA A 212 -7.97 -11.23 19.99
CA ALA A 212 -7.59 -10.26 18.96
C ALA A 212 -6.09 -9.94 19.00
N MET A 213 -5.40 -10.18 17.88
CA MET A 213 -3.99 -9.79 17.69
C MET A 213 -3.62 -9.76 16.21
N PRO A 214 -2.60 -8.97 15.79
CA PRO A 214 -2.05 -9.00 14.42
C PRO A 214 -1.49 -10.39 14.08
N MET A 215 -1.26 -10.66 12.77
CA MET A 215 -0.70 -11.93 12.30
C MET A 215 0.76 -12.10 12.73
N SER A 216 1.51 -11.01 12.89
CA SER A 216 2.89 -11.01 13.40
C SER A 216 3.04 -11.69 14.78
N ASP A 217 1.99 -11.70 15.59
CA ASP A 217 2.02 -12.24 16.96
C ASP A 217 1.50 -13.68 17.02
N ALA A 218 0.92 -14.18 15.90
CA ALA A 218 0.20 -15.45 15.87
C ALA A 218 1.09 -16.67 16.15
N TYR A 219 2.32 -16.69 15.58
CA TYR A 219 3.25 -17.80 15.77
C TYR A 219 3.58 -18.00 17.25
N ASP A 220 3.97 -16.93 17.92
CA ASP A 220 4.32 -16.94 19.34
C ASP A 220 3.12 -17.32 20.21
N ALA A 221 1.94 -16.75 19.92
CA ALA A 221 0.72 -17.05 20.66
C ALA A 221 0.30 -18.53 20.53
N LEU A 222 0.43 -19.10 19.34
CA LEU A 222 0.22 -20.53 19.10
C LEU A 222 1.28 -21.38 19.80
N SER A 223 2.57 -21.07 19.63
CA SER A 223 3.67 -21.84 20.23
C SER A 223 3.55 -21.91 21.75
N LYS A 224 3.23 -20.79 22.39
CA LYS A 224 3.06 -20.68 23.85
C LYS A 224 1.71 -21.16 24.36
N GLY A 225 0.78 -21.57 23.48
CA GLY A 225 -0.56 -22.04 23.86
C GLY A 225 -1.51 -20.95 24.36
N VAL A 226 -1.22 -19.67 24.12
CA VAL A 226 -2.12 -18.54 24.41
C VAL A 226 -3.40 -18.70 23.60
N VAL A 227 -3.28 -19.18 22.36
CA VAL A 227 -4.39 -19.59 21.49
C VAL A 227 -4.18 -21.03 21.01
N GLN A 228 -5.28 -21.75 20.74
CA GLN A 228 -5.29 -23.11 20.22
C GLN A 228 -5.48 -23.17 18.71
N GLY A 229 -5.81 -22.04 18.08
CA GLY A 229 -6.00 -21.95 16.65
C GLY A 229 -6.02 -20.51 16.16
N ILE A 230 -6.16 -20.37 14.87
CA ILE A 230 -6.34 -19.08 14.19
C ILE A 230 -7.45 -19.19 13.15
N ILE A 231 -8.07 -18.06 12.83
CA ILE A 231 -8.85 -17.91 11.61
C ILE A 231 -8.08 -17.01 10.65
N GLY A 232 -7.87 -17.48 9.42
CA GLY A 232 -7.05 -16.82 8.40
C GLY A 232 -6.99 -17.62 7.10
N PRO A 233 -6.34 -17.09 6.06
CA PRO A 233 -6.09 -17.83 4.82
C PRO A 233 -4.95 -18.84 4.99
N TYR A 234 -4.60 -19.61 3.97
CA TYR A 234 -3.45 -20.51 3.99
C TYR A 234 -2.09 -19.79 3.85
N GLU A 235 -2.05 -18.57 3.29
CA GLU A 235 -0.79 -17.84 3.10
C GLU A 235 0.10 -17.82 4.35
N PRO A 236 -0.41 -17.55 5.58
CA PRO A 236 0.41 -17.52 6.78
C PRO A 236 1.08 -18.85 7.15
N MET A 237 0.62 -19.96 6.62
CA MET A 237 1.26 -21.26 6.82
C MET A 237 2.70 -21.25 6.33
N LYS A 238 2.97 -20.56 5.23
CA LYS A 238 4.31 -20.30 4.70
C LYS A 238 4.84 -18.94 5.17
N GLY A 239 4.12 -17.86 4.93
CA GLY A 239 4.58 -16.48 5.12
C GLY A 239 4.92 -16.11 6.56
N PHE A 240 4.27 -16.76 7.55
CA PHE A 240 4.53 -16.60 8.99
C PHE A 240 4.88 -17.93 9.67
N LYS A 241 5.23 -18.97 8.90
CA LYS A 241 5.65 -20.31 9.37
C LYS A 241 4.60 -21.02 10.26
N LEU A 242 3.32 -20.66 10.15
CA LEU A 242 2.29 -21.21 11.05
C LEU A 242 2.04 -22.71 10.84
N ALA A 243 2.42 -23.29 9.70
CA ALA A 243 2.39 -24.73 9.48
C ALA A 243 3.24 -25.56 10.48
N GLU A 244 4.09 -24.89 11.27
CA GLU A 244 4.89 -25.53 12.31
C GLU A 244 4.15 -25.66 13.65
N VAL A 245 3.07 -24.90 13.82
CA VAL A 245 2.38 -24.75 15.13
C VAL A 245 0.88 -25.03 15.08
N VAL A 246 0.35 -25.42 13.91
CA VAL A 246 -1.02 -25.92 13.71
C VAL A 246 -0.99 -27.22 12.92
N SER A 247 -1.98 -28.11 13.14
CA SER A 247 -2.01 -29.44 12.50
C SER A 247 -3.22 -29.67 11.61
N ASP A 248 -4.31 -28.93 11.81
CA ASP A 248 -5.56 -29.17 11.11
C ASP A 248 -6.14 -27.86 10.59
N SER A 249 -6.72 -27.91 9.40
CA SER A 249 -7.52 -26.82 8.85
C SER A 249 -8.96 -27.28 8.63
N THR A 250 -9.93 -26.41 8.88
CA THR A 250 -11.35 -26.64 8.58
C THR A 250 -11.79 -25.67 7.50
N GLU A 251 -12.15 -26.22 6.36
CA GLU A 251 -12.64 -25.48 5.19
C GLU A 251 -14.18 -25.43 5.23
N TYR A 252 -14.74 -24.22 5.12
CA TYR A 252 -16.18 -23.98 5.18
C TYR A 252 -16.63 -22.98 4.11
N GLY A 253 -17.88 -23.13 3.64
CA GLY A 253 -18.36 -22.42 2.45
C GLY A 253 -18.71 -20.94 2.65
N THR A 254 -19.01 -20.52 3.90
CA THR A 254 -19.39 -19.14 4.22
C THR A 254 -18.14 -18.34 4.62
N ALA A 255 -17.08 -18.49 3.83
CA ALA A 255 -15.81 -17.85 4.09
C ALA A 255 -15.90 -16.32 3.99
N TYR A 256 -15.15 -15.63 4.82
CA TYR A 256 -14.88 -14.19 4.72
C TYR A 256 -13.40 -13.98 4.34
N LEU A 257 -13.04 -12.75 4.09
CA LEU A 257 -11.66 -12.33 3.88
C LEU A 257 -11.37 -11.07 4.70
N ASN A 258 -10.13 -10.58 4.70
CA ASN A 258 -9.81 -9.28 5.25
C ASN A 258 -9.33 -8.34 4.16
N ALA A 259 -9.92 -7.14 4.14
CA ALA A 259 -9.48 -6.07 3.25
C ALA A 259 -8.24 -5.36 3.82
N ASN A 260 -7.28 -5.13 2.93
CA ASN A 260 -6.06 -4.39 3.20
C ASN A 260 -6.11 -3.06 2.48
N TYR A 261 -5.47 -2.08 3.07
CA TYR A 261 -5.25 -0.79 2.44
C TYR A 261 -3.78 -0.58 2.09
N ILE A 262 -3.56 0.10 0.97
CA ILE A 262 -2.34 0.83 0.68
C ILE A 262 -2.76 2.30 0.59
N VAL A 263 -2.29 3.08 1.57
CA VAL A 263 -2.70 4.48 1.73
C VAL A 263 -1.50 5.40 1.85
N MET A 264 -1.71 6.66 1.48
CA MET A 264 -0.70 7.72 1.61
C MET A 264 -1.22 8.86 2.46
N ASN A 265 -0.33 9.51 3.21
CA ASN A 265 -0.65 10.73 3.95
C ASN A 265 -1.25 11.78 3.02
N LYS A 266 -2.45 12.28 3.36
CA LYS A 266 -3.23 13.19 2.52
C LYS A 266 -2.45 14.46 2.14
N LYS A 267 -1.75 15.07 3.11
CA LYS A 267 -0.97 16.29 2.88
C LYS A 267 0.21 16.05 1.93
N LYS A 268 0.87 14.89 2.07
CA LYS A 268 1.97 14.50 1.17
C LYS A 268 1.47 14.25 -0.24
N TRP A 269 0.32 13.58 -0.39
CA TRP A 269 -0.32 13.38 -1.68
C TRP A 269 -0.68 14.70 -2.35
N ASP A 270 -1.35 15.60 -1.63
CA ASP A 270 -1.81 16.88 -2.16
C ASP A 270 -0.64 17.82 -2.54
N ALA A 271 0.55 17.59 -1.97
CA ALA A 271 1.77 18.33 -2.30
C ALA A 271 2.52 17.75 -3.52
N LEU A 272 2.13 16.58 -4.03
CA LEU A 272 2.76 16.01 -5.23
C LEU A 272 2.33 16.77 -6.48
N PRO A 273 3.24 17.00 -7.45
CA PRO A 273 2.87 17.47 -8.78
C PRO A 273 1.80 16.59 -9.44
N ALA A 274 0.89 17.19 -10.20
CA ALA A 274 -0.25 16.48 -10.79
C ALA A 274 0.15 15.35 -11.76
N ASP A 275 1.26 15.51 -12.48
CA ASP A 275 1.81 14.47 -13.36
C ASP A 275 2.34 13.27 -12.54
N ILE A 276 2.96 13.51 -11.39
CA ILE A 276 3.41 12.44 -10.47
C ILE A 276 2.20 11.71 -9.88
N GLN A 277 1.16 12.43 -9.44
CA GLN A 277 -0.07 11.82 -8.94
C GLN A 277 -0.67 10.87 -9.99
N LYS A 278 -0.76 11.33 -11.24
CA LYS A 278 -1.28 10.52 -12.36
C LYS A 278 -0.44 9.26 -12.63
N ILE A 279 0.89 9.37 -12.55
CA ILE A 279 1.79 8.22 -12.72
C ILE A 279 1.56 7.20 -11.61
N ILE A 280 1.46 7.64 -10.35
CA ILE A 280 1.21 6.75 -9.21
C ILE A 280 -0.15 6.05 -9.38
N GLU A 281 -1.22 6.79 -9.73
CA GLU A 281 -2.54 6.21 -9.97
C GLU A 281 -2.54 5.15 -11.09
N GLN A 282 -1.74 5.34 -12.14
CA GLN A 282 -1.58 4.33 -13.19
C GLN A 282 -0.87 3.07 -12.69
N VAL A 283 0.17 3.23 -11.87
CA VAL A 283 0.85 2.09 -11.23
C VAL A 283 -0.10 1.35 -10.29
N ASP A 284 -0.90 2.08 -9.51
CA ASP A 284 -1.85 1.52 -8.56
C ASP A 284 -2.91 0.63 -9.25
N GLU A 285 -3.48 1.06 -10.38
CA GLU A 285 -4.45 0.25 -11.15
C GLU A 285 -3.85 -1.09 -11.61
N GLU A 286 -2.58 -1.10 -12.03
CA GLU A 286 -1.88 -2.34 -12.40
C GLU A 286 -1.63 -3.24 -11.17
N TRP A 287 -1.34 -2.62 -10.00
CA TRP A 287 -1.04 -3.36 -8.78
C TRP A 287 -2.27 -3.96 -8.12
N ILE A 288 -3.47 -3.41 -8.33
CA ILE A 288 -4.73 -4.05 -7.88
C ILE A 288 -4.81 -5.49 -8.43
N GLU A 289 -4.58 -5.64 -9.73
CA GLU A 289 -4.65 -6.96 -10.37
C GLU A 289 -3.47 -7.85 -9.96
N LYS A 290 -2.26 -7.30 -9.95
CA LYS A 290 -1.03 -8.01 -9.59
C LYS A 290 -1.07 -8.53 -8.15
N MET A 291 -1.49 -7.70 -7.21
CA MET A 291 -1.60 -8.08 -5.80
C MET A 291 -2.72 -9.07 -5.55
N GLY A 292 -3.88 -8.89 -6.19
CA GLY A 292 -4.98 -9.83 -6.05
C GLY A 292 -4.62 -11.24 -6.51
N LYS A 293 -3.96 -11.36 -7.67
CA LYS A 293 -3.47 -12.65 -8.19
C LYS A 293 -2.38 -13.25 -7.29
N LEU A 294 -1.46 -12.40 -6.83
CA LEU A 294 -0.40 -12.83 -5.91
C LEU A 294 -0.99 -13.45 -4.63
N TRP A 295 -2.01 -12.84 -4.05
CA TRP A 295 -2.65 -13.37 -2.85
C TRP A 295 -3.18 -14.80 -3.07
N ASP A 296 -3.86 -15.07 -4.18
CA ASP A 296 -4.38 -16.40 -4.50
C ASP A 296 -3.24 -17.42 -4.77
N GLU A 297 -2.13 -16.98 -5.38
CA GLU A 297 -0.92 -17.80 -5.54
C GLU A 297 -0.30 -18.17 -4.18
N LEU A 298 -0.15 -17.19 -3.30
CA LEU A 298 0.44 -17.36 -1.97
C LEU A 298 -0.42 -18.27 -1.09
N ASP A 299 -1.73 -18.20 -1.23
CA ASP A 299 -2.65 -19.08 -0.51
C ASP A 299 -2.49 -20.54 -0.95
N LYS A 300 -2.39 -20.77 -2.27
CA LYS A 300 -2.09 -22.09 -2.81
C LYS A 300 -0.76 -22.63 -2.30
N GLU A 301 0.31 -21.83 -2.37
CA GLU A 301 1.63 -22.20 -1.84
C GLU A 301 1.58 -22.50 -0.33
N GLY A 302 0.84 -21.66 0.43
CA GLY A 302 0.62 -21.87 1.86
C GLY A 302 -0.07 -23.18 2.16
N LYS A 303 -1.09 -23.55 1.38
CA LYS A 303 -1.79 -24.85 1.50
C LYS A 303 -0.86 -26.01 1.18
N GLU A 304 -0.04 -25.91 0.13
CA GLU A 304 0.95 -26.93 -0.23
C GLU A 304 1.97 -27.15 0.92
N VAL A 305 2.52 -26.06 1.48
CA VAL A 305 3.44 -26.12 2.62
C VAL A 305 2.77 -26.74 3.86
N PHE A 306 1.52 -26.36 4.14
CA PHE A 306 0.75 -26.93 5.26
C PHE A 306 0.60 -28.46 5.13
N ILE A 307 0.21 -28.95 3.96
CA ILE A 307 0.05 -30.39 3.70
C ILE A 307 1.42 -31.11 3.74
N GLN A 308 2.46 -30.53 3.13
CA GLN A 308 3.83 -31.10 3.17
C GLN A 308 4.38 -31.27 4.59
N LYS A 309 4.01 -30.37 5.50
CA LYS A 309 4.36 -30.46 6.92
C LYS A 309 3.44 -31.40 7.74
N GLY A 310 2.58 -32.15 7.08
CA GLY A 310 1.67 -33.12 7.71
C GLY A 310 0.33 -32.56 8.17
N GLY A 311 0.01 -31.33 7.77
CA GLY A 311 -1.27 -30.69 8.04
C GLY A 311 -2.44 -31.42 7.35
N LYS A 312 -3.59 -31.47 8.01
CA LYS A 312 -4.80 -32.17 7.52
C LYS A 312 -5.89 -31.16 7.20
N ALA A 313 -6.34 -31.14 5.96
CA ALA A 313 -7.47 -30.34 5.53
C ALA A 313 -8.79 -31.12 5.75
N ILE A 314 -9.69 -30.53 6.52
CA ILE A 314 -11.03 -31.06 6.82
C ILE A 314 -12.03 -30.23 6.04
N VAL A 315 -12.78 -30.86 5.14
CA VAL A 315 -13.92 -30.25 4.46
C VAL A 315 -15.17 -30.61 5.26
N LEU A 316 -15.93 -29.61 5.67
CA LEU A 316 -17.18 -29.85 6.40
C LEU A 316 -18.23 -30.56 5.54
N SER A 317 -19.03 -31.40 6.14
CA SER A 317 -20.23 -31.97 5.46
C SER A 317 -21.20 -30.85 5.04
N LYS A 318 -22.13 -31.16 4.13
CA LYS A 318 -23.15 -30.19 3.71
C LYS A 318 -24.00 -29.71 4.89
N GLU A 319 -24.35 -30.63 5.78
CA GLU A 319 -25.15 -30.38 6.98
C GLU A 319 -24.42 -29.46 7.94
N GLU A 320 -23.14 -29.72 8.18
CA GLU A 320 -22.34 -28.90 9.07
C GLU A 320 -22.03 -27.53 8.48
N ASN A 321 -21.77 -27.46 7.17
CA ASN A 321 -21.67 -26.17 6.48
C ASN A 321 -22.94 -25.33 6.59
N ALA A 322 -24.12 -25.95 6.52
CA ALA A 322 -25.39 -25.26 6.70
C ALA A 322 -25.55 -24.74 8.15
N ARG A 323 -25.15 -25.53 9.16
CA ARG A 323 -25.15 -25.10 10.56
C ARG A 323 -24.22 -23.90 10.78
N TRP A 324 -23.02 -23.93 10.21
CA TRP A 324 -22.08 -22.80 10.28
C TRP A 324 -22.64 -21.56 9.60
N ALA A 325 -23.21 -21.70 8.40
CA ALA A 325 -23.82 -20.59 7.68
C ALA A 325 -24.98 -19.95 8.47
N GLU A 326 -25.82 -20.77 9.11
CA GLU A 326 -26.91 -20.29 9.97
C GLU A 326 -26.38 -19.49 11.16
N ARG A 327 -25.31 -19.95 11.82
CA ARG A 327 -24.65 -19.23 12.91
C ARG A 327 -24.03 -17.92 12.49
N LEU A 328 -23.55 -17.82 11.27
CA LEU A 328 -22.89 -16.61 10.75
C LEU A 328 -23.87 -15.57 10.18
N ARG A 329 -25.06 -15.99 9.77
CA ARG A 329 -26.05 -15.09 9.16
C ARG A 329 -26.39 -13.86 10.00
N PRO A 330 -26.58 -13.94 11.34
CA PRO A 330 -26.88 -12.77 12.16
C PRO A 330 -25.81 -11.66 12.07
N ILE A 331 -24.55 -11.98 11.74
CA ILE A 331 -23.47 -10.99 11.59
C ILE A 331 -23.81 -9.96 10.51
N LEU A 332 -24.50 -10.39 9.44
CA LEU A 332 -24.90 -9.51 8.34
C LEU A 332 -26.01 -8.55 8.78
N ASP A 333 -26.99 -9.07 9.52
CA ASP A 333 -28.12 -8.30 10.03
C ASP A 333 -27.66 -7.28 11.08
N ASP A 334 -26.75 -7.70 11.97
CA ASP A 334 -26.13 -6.85 12.99
C ASP A 334 -25.29 -5.72 12.36
N TYR A 335 -24.56 -6.00 11.29
CA TYR A 335 -23.85 -4.99 10.55
C TYR A 335 -24.80 -3.92 10.00
N VAL A 336 -25.88 -4.32 9.31
CA VAL A 336 -26.87 -3.39 8.75
C VAL A 336 -27.52 -2.55 9.86
N LYS A 337 -27.88 -3.17 10.97
CA LYS A 337 -28.46 -2.49 12.13
C LYS A 337 -27.49 -1.48 12.75
N ASP A 338 -26.22 -1.84 12.90
CA ASP A 338 -25.17 -0.97 13.43
C ASP A 338 -24.94 0.23 12.49
N MET A 339 -24.82 -0.01 11.18
CA MET A 339 -24.66 1.07 10.18
C MET A 339 -25.87 2.02 10.19
N LYS A 340 -27.07 1.49 10.28
CA LYS A 340 -28.30 2.30 10.37
C LYS A 340 -28.30 3.18 11.62
N SER A 341 -27.85 2.65 12.76
CA SER A 341 -27.76 3.44 14.01
C SER A 341 -26.77 4.60 13.92
N LYS A 342 -25.77 4.48 13.04
CA LYS A 342 -24.74 5.49 12.76
C LYS A 342 -25.09 6.41 11.58
N GLY A 343 -26.27 6.25 10.96
CA GLY A 343 -26.69 7.01 9.78
C GLY A 343 -25.88 6.69 8.52
N LEU A 344 -25.28 5.50 8.45
CA LEU A 344 -24.46 5.04 7.33
C LEU A 344 -25.25 4.08 6.42
N PRO A 345 -24.98 4.05 5.09
CA PRO A 345 -25.72 3.26 4.11
C PRO A 345 -25.26 1.78 4.10
N GLY A 346 -25.36 1.08 5.24
CA GLY A 346 -24.86 -0.27 5.40
C GLY A 346 -25.61 -1.33 4.59
N ASP A 347 -26.92 -1.18 4.42
CA ASP A 347 -27.76 -2.06 3.61
C ASP A 347 -27.42 -1.94 2.11
N GLU A 348 -27.19 -0.73 1.61
CA GLU A 348 -26.75 -0.49 0.24
C GLU A 348 -25.34 -1.06 -0.01
N ALA A 349 -24.43 -0.87 0.95
CA ALA A 349 -23.08 -1.39 0.90
C ALA A 349 -23.07 -2.93 0.87
N LEU A 350 -23.84 -3.57 1.75
CA LEU A 350 -23.98 -5.03 1.77
C LEU A 350 -24.60 -5.55 0.48
N LYS A 351 -25.68 -4.95 0.02
CA LYS A 351 -26.34 -5.34 -1.26
C LYS A 351 -25.40 -5.21 -2.44
N PHE A 352 -24.58 -4.14 -2.47
CA PHE A 352 -23.57 -3.96 -3.52
C PHE A 352 -22.56 -5.11 -3.53
N CYS A 353 -21.96 -5.43 -2.37
CA CYS A 353 -20.98 -6.50 -2.24
C CYS A 353 -21.59 -7.86 -2.66
N VAL A 354 -22.78 -8.21 -2.16
CA VAL A 354 -23.45 -9.46 -2.51
C VAL A 354 -23.74 -9.57 -4.01
N ASN A 355 -24.23 -8.48 -4.63
CA ASN A 355 -24.52 -8.49 -6.06
C ASN A 355 -23.25 -8.58 -6.91
N TYR A 356 -22.18 -7.91 -6.50
CA TYR A 356 -20.90 -8.00 -7.16
C TYR A 356 -20.38 -9.45 -7.17
N LEU A 357 -20.36 -10.10 -5.99
CA LEU A 357 -19.93 -11.48 -5.87
C LEU A 357 -20.81 -12.43 -6.73
N LYS A 358 -22.11 -12.28 -6.71
CA LYS A 358 -23.01 -13.08 -7.58
C LYS A 358 -22.68 -12.93 -9.05
N THR A 359 -22.25 -11.77 -9.49
CA THR A 359 -21.96 -11.47 -10.89
C THR A 359 -20.60 -12.00 -11.32
N TYR A 360 -19.57 -11.80 -10.51
CA TYR A 360 -18.17 -12.00 -10.90
C TYR A 360 -17.51 -13.24 -10.29
N GLN A 361 -18.13 -13.89 -9.31
CA GLN A 361 -17.61 -15.08 -8.63
C GLN A 361 -18.26 -16.37 -9.17
N LYS A 362 -18.32 -16.52 -10.49
CA LYS A 362 -18.89 -17.71 -11.16
C LYS A 362 -17.97 -18.93 -11.06
#